data_56177f7dff3aae701c02c70d962285bf
#
_entry.id   56177f7dff3aae701c02c70d962285bf
#
_cell.length_a   1.000
_cell.length_b   1.000
_cell.length_c   1.000
_cell.angle_alpha   90.00
_cell.angle_beta   90.00
_cell.angle_gamma   90.00
#
_symmetry.space_group_name_H-M   'P 1'
#
loop_
_entity.id
_entity.type
_entity.pdbx_description
1 polymer ?
#
loop_
_entity_poly.entity_id
_entity_poly.type
_entity_poly.pdbx_seq_one_letter_code
_entity_poly.pdbx_strand_id
1 'polypeptide(L)'
;MKVALITGSSRGIGAATARELAAAGYAVCINYIEREDKAEELAARLRGEGHAVITHRADVADAAAVREMVRRIERELGAVTLLVNNAGIAEQHLFQDISPAWWQRIFAVNLGGCFNCTQAVLPHMLHEHAGCIVNVSSIWGSHGASCEVAYSSTKHAIIGLTRSLAAELAPSNIRVNCVAPGVIDTDMVKVLGQETLDSLAHEVIPMGRLGTPEEIARAIRFLADEASYTTGQVLGCDGGFII
;
A
#
# COMPACT_ATOMS: atom_id res chain seq x y z
N MET A 1 -20.59 -8.44 -3.61
CA MET A 1 -20.09 -7.05 -3.77
C MET A 1 -18.58 -7.10 -3.56
N LYS A 2 -17.78 -6.39 -4.36
CA LYS A 2 -16.32 -6.31 -4.16
C LYS A 2 -16.03 -5.32 -3.02
N VAL A 3 -15.22 -5.72 -2.03
CA VAL A 3 -14.85 -4.87 -0.90
C VAL A 3 -13.34 -4.72 -0.85
N ALA A 4 -12.84 -3.49 -0.78
CA ALA A 4 -11.43 -3.17 -0.70
C ALA A 4 -11.07 -2.53 0.65
N LEU A 5 -10.06 -3.09 1.33
CA LEU A 5 -9.36 -2.45 2.43
C LEU A 5 -8.05 -1.86 1.91
N ILE A 6 -7.90 -0.54 2.01
CA ILE A 6 -6.66 0.15 1.65
C ILE A 6 -6.06 0.75 2.92
N THR A 7 -4.89 0.28 3.33
CA THR A 7 -4.21 0.80 4.51
C THR A 7 -3.47 2.11 4.21
N GLY A 8 -3.48 3.06 5.17
CA GLY A 8 -2.83 4.36 5.00
C GLY A 8 -3.41 5.18 3.85
N SER A 9 -4.74 5.19 3.69
CA SER A 9 -5.40 5.73 2.49
C SER A 9 -6.03 7.12 2.67
N SER A 10 -5.63 7.88 3.70
CA SER A 10 -6.08 9.27 3.86
C SER A 10 -5.42 10.26 2.88
N ARG A 11 -4.28 9.92 2.28
CA ARG A 11 -3.51 10.78 1.36
C ARG A 11 -2.66 9.96 0.38
N GLY A 12 -2.02 10.65 -0.57
CA GLY A 12 -1.03 10.07 -1.49
C GLY A 12 -1.57 8.89 -2.31
N ILE A 13 -0.73 7.87 -2.48
CA ILE A 13 -1.05 6.66 -3.26
C ILE A 13 -2.31 5.98 -2.73
N GLY A 14 -2.43 5.85 -1.39
CA GLY A 14 -3.60 5.20 -0.78
C GLY A 14 -4.91 5.91 -1.10
N ALA A 15 -4.94 7.25 -1.05
CA ALA A 15 -6.13 8.03 -1.39
C ALA A 15 -6.48 7.96 -2.88
N ALA A 16 -5.47 7.98 -3.76
CA ALA A 16 -5.68 7.77 -5.19
C ALA A 16 -6.22 6.36 -5.48
N THR A 17 -5.68 5.35 -4.79
CA THR A 17 -6.16 3.96 -4.87
C THR A 17 -7.61 3.83 -4.39
N ALA A 18 -7.99 4.51 -3.30
CA ALA A 18 -9.36 4.52 -2.81
C ALA A 18 -10.33 5.09 -3.85
N ARG A 19 -9.97 6.21 -4.51
CA ARG A 19 -10.77 6.79 -5.62
C ARG A 19 -10.89 5.85 -6.80
N GLU A 20 -9.77 5.29 -7.25
CA GLU A 20 -9.72 4.40 -8.42
C GLU A 20 -10.56 3.13 -8.21
N LEU A 21 -10.48 2.53 -7.01
CA LEU A 21 -11.24 1.32 -6.68
C LEU A 21 -12.74 1.62 -6.45
N ALA A 22 -13.08 2.76 -5.84
CA ALA A 22 -14.47 3.18 -5.71
C ALA A 22 -15.12 3.37 -7.10
N ALA A 23 -14.44 4.06 -8.02
CA ALA A 23 -14.89 4.21 -9.40
C ALA A 23 -15.00 2.87 -10.16
N ALA A 24 -14.19 1.86 -9.79
CA ALA A 24 -14.28 0.49 -10.30
C ALA A 24 -15.37 -0.37 -9.63
N GLY A 25 -16.21 0.21 -8.76
CA GLY A 25 -17.34 -0.45 -8.13
C GLY A 25 -17.04 -1.23 -6.85
N TYR A 26 -15.89 -0.98 -6.22
CA TYR A 26 -15.61 -1.51 -4.89
C TYR A 26 -16.30 -0.68 -3.81
N ALA A 27 -16.83 -1.35 -2.78
CA ALA A 27 -17.00 -0.73 -1.49
C ALA A 27 -15.63 -0.57 -0.82
N VAL A 28 -15.34 0.59 -0.25
CA VAL A 28 -13.96 0.95 0.16
C VAL A 28 -13.89 1.27 1.65
N CYS A 29 -12.93 0.68 2.34
CA CYS A 29 -12.51 1.14 3.66
C CYS A 29 -11.24 1.98 3.56
N ILE A 30 -11.33 3.24 3.97
CA ILE A 30 -10.22 4.18 4.09
C ILE A 30 -9.64 4.06 5.50
N ASN A 31 -8.46 3.43 5.62
CA ASN A 31 -7.76 3.34 6.89
C ASN A 31 -6.79 4.51 7.08
N TYR A 32 -6.71 5.02 8.28
CA TYR A 32 -5.80 6.09 8.70
C TYR A 32 -5.36 5.93 10.16
N ILE A 33 -4.34 6.67 10.58
CA ILE A 33 -3.91 6.78 11.97
C ILE A 33 -3.98 8.23 12.48
N GLU A 34 -3.47 9.21 11.73
CA GLU A 34 -3.32 10.60 12.16
C GLU A 34 -4.24 11.59 11.43
N ARG A 35 -4.43 11.42 10.12
CA ARG A 35 -5.11 12.39 9.26
C ARG A 35 -6.59 12.04 9.08
N GLU A 36 -7.33 12.12 10.18
CA GLU A 36 -8.80 11.93 10.17
C GLU A 36 -9.49 12.94 9.26
N ASP A 37 -9.05 14.20 9.32
CA ASP A 37 -9.55 15.29 8.47
C ASP A 37 -9.54 14.90 6.99
N LYS A 38 -8.41 14.38 6.49
CA LYS A 38 -8.26 13.97 5.09
C LYS A 38 -9.01 12.68 4.74
N ALA A 39 -9.07 11.74 5.68
CA ALA A 39 -9.82 10.50 5.47
C ALA A 39 -11.32 10.77 5.33
N GLU A 40 -11.89 11.62 6.22
CA GLU A 40 -13.32 11.98 6.15
C GLU A 40 -13.64 12.89 4.96
N GLU A 41 -12.77 13.83 4.60
CA GLU A 41 -12.93 14.65 3.38
C GLU A 41 -13.04 13.74 2.13
N LEU A 42 -12.13 12.76 2.00
CA LEU A 42 -12.15 11.81 0.89
C LEU A 42 -13.40 10.93 0.92
N ALA A 43 -13.75 10.40 2.09
CA ALA A 43 -14.92 9.55 2.24
C ALA A 43 -16.23 10.30 1.95
N ALA A 44 -16.37 11.55 2.42
CA ALA A 44 -17.54 12.39 2.15
C ALA A 44 -17.70 12.65 0.65
N ARG A 45 -16.60 12.96 -0.05
CA ARG A 45 -16.60 13.13 -1.48
C ARG A 45 -17.07 11.86 -2.21
N LEU A 46 -16.47 10.72 -1.91
CA LEU A 46 -16.81 9.45 -2.58
C LEU A 46 -18.25 9.00 -2.28
N ARG A 47 -18.74 9.23 -1.05
CA ARG A 47 -20.17 8.99 -0.70
C ARG A 47 -21.09 9.92 -1.48
N GLY A 48 -20.69 11.18 -1.69
CA GLY A 48 -21.43 12.14 -2.53
C GLY A 48 -21.49 11.75 -4.00
N GLU A 49 -20.51 11.00 -4.48
CA GLU A 49 -20.45 10.40 -5.80
C GLU A 49 -21.23 9.06 -5.88
N GLY A 50 -21.85 8.59 -4.79
CA GLY A 50 -22.68 7.39 -4.74
C GLY A 50 -21.93 6.10 -4.38
N HIS A 51 -20.68 6.18 -3.93
CA HIS A 51 -19.88 5.01 -3.56
C HIS A 51 -20.09 4.59 -2.10
N ALA A 52 -20.03 3.29 -1.84
CA ALA A 52 -20.06 2.74 -0.48
C ALA A 52 -18.67 2.87 0.17
N VAL A 53 -18.55 3.78 1.14
CA VAL A 53 -17.24 4.10 1.76
C VAL A 53 -17.39 4.26 3.26
N ILE A 54 -16.50 3.60 4.00
CA ILE A 54 -16.28 3.85 5.44
C ILE A 54 -14.85 4.29 5.70
N THR A 55 -14.64 4.94 6.82
CA THR A 55 -13.31 5.28 7.35
C THR A 55 -13.07 4.47 8.62
N HIS A 56 -11.83 4.10 8.88
CA HIS A 56 -11.47 3.44 10.14
C HIS A 56 -10.08 3.87 10.62
N ARG A 57 -10.03 4.37 11.85
CA ARG A 57 -8.76 4.70 12.50
C ARG A 57 -8.16 3.45 13.11
N ALA A 58 -7.00 3.00 12.59
CA ALA A 58 -6.24 1.89 13.17
C ALA A 58 -4.76 2.03 12.83
N ASP A 59 -3.89 1.78 13.82
CA ASP A 59 -2.47 1.54 13.56
C ASP A 59 -2.32 0.09 13.06
N VAL A 60 -1.81 -0.07 11.85
CA VAL A 60 -1.60 -1.39 11.26
C VAL A 60 -0.57 -2.24 12.02
N ALA A 61 0.30 -1.62 12.82
CA ALA A 61 1.22 -2.31 13.70
C ALA A 61 0.51 -2.98 14.89
N ASP A 62 -0.72 -2.58 15.22
CA ASP A 62 -1.53 -3.19 16.28
C ASP A 62 -2.49 -4.24 15.68
N ALA A 63 -2.15 -5.51 15.92
CA ALA A 63 -2.95 -6.63 15.43
C ALA A 63 -4.39 -6.66 16.00
N ALA A 64 -4.64 -6.14 17.19
CA ALA A 64 -5.98 -6.07 17.76
C ALA A 64 -6.83 -5.00 17.08
N ALA A 65 -6.25 -3.82 16.85
CA ALA A 65 -6.89 -2.75 16.10
C ALA A 65 -7.20 -3.16 14.65
N VAL A 66 -6.30 -3.89 13.99
CA VAL A 66 -6.51 -4.42 12.64
C VAL A 66 -7.67 -5.42 12.62
N ARG A 67 -7.73 -6.36 13.56
CA ARG A 67 -8.85 -7.32 13.64
C ARG A 67 -10.19 -6.62 13.86
N GLU A 68 -10.23 -5.58 14.69
CA GLU A 68 -11.47 -4.80 14.89
C GLU A 68 -11.86 -4.05 13.61
N MET A 69 -10.90 -3.45 12.92
CA MET A 69 -11.13 -2.82 11.62
C MET A 69 -11.75 -3.79 10.62
N VAL A 70 -11.20 -4.99 10.46
CA VAL A 70 -11.73 -5.99 9.52
C VAL A 70 -13.14 -6.43 9.93
N ARG A 71 -13.40 -6.72 11.22
CA ARG A 71 -14.75 -7.03 11.70
C ARG A 71 -15.76 -5.93 11.41
N ARG A 72 -15.36 -4.66 11.54
CA ARG A 72 -16.23 -3.53 11.20
C ARG A 72 -16.53 -3.48 9.70
N ILE A 73 -15.50 -3.69 8.86
CA ILE A 73 -15.69 -3.74 7.41
C ILE A 73 -16.69 -4.84 7.03
N GLU A 74 -16.52 -6.04 7.60
CA GLU A 74 -17.40 -7.18 7.34
C GLU A 74 -18.86 -6.88 7.72
N ARG A 75 -19.10 -6.19 8.83
CA ARG A 75 -20.46 -5.80 9.25
C ARG A 75 -21.09 -4.75 8.35
N GLU A 76 -20.32 -3.77 7.88
CA GLU A 76 -20.85 -2.56 7.21
C GLU A 76 -20.78 -2.65 5.68
N LEU A 77 -19.78 -3.31 5.12
CA LEU A 77 -19.54 -3.40 3.68
C LEU A 77 -19.56 -4.82 3.14
N GLY A 78 -19.37 -5.82 3.99
CA GLY A 78 -19.14 -7.21 3.61
C GLY A 78 -17.67 -7.59 3.67
N ALA A 79 -17.38 -8.86 3.40
CA ALA A 79 -16.04 -9.41 3.54
C ALA A 79 -15.03 -8.81 2.55
N VAL A 80 -13.81 -8.61 3.02
CA VAL A 80 -12.72 -8.02 2.21
C VAL A 80 -12.30 -9.00 1.10
N THR A 81 -12.46 -8.59 -0.15
CA THR A 81 -12.04 -9.36 -1.33
C THR A 81 -10.74 -8.84 -1.94
N LEU A 82 -10.37 -7.60 -1.63
CA LEU A 82 -9.12 -6.97 -2.03
C LEU A 82 -8.46 -6.28 -0.83
N LEU A 83 -7.24 -6.68 -0.51
CA LEU A 83 -6.40 -5.98 0.45
C LEU A 83 -5.29 -5.23 -0.28
N VAL A 84 -5.16 -3.93 -0.03
CA VAL A 84 -4.02 -3.12 -0.47
C VAL A 84 -3.22 -2.70 0.74
N ASN A 85 -2.06 -3.33 0.95
CA ASN A 85 -1.11 -3.00 2.00
C ASN A 85 -0.25 -1.81 1.53
N ASN A 86 -0.74 -0.60 1.76
CA ASN A 86 -0.08 0.64 1.35
C ASN A 86 0.50 1.43 2.54
N ALA A 87 0.00 1.25 3.76
CA ALA A 87 0.51 1.96 4.92
C ALA A 87 2.02 1.77 5.09
N GLY A 88 2.73 2.87 5.28
CA GLY A 88 4.18 2.84 5.49
C GLY A 88 4.69 4.19 5.97
N ILE A 89 5.81 4.13 6.67
CA ILE A 89 6.58 5.28 7.13
C ILE A 89 8.00 5.22 6.60
N ALA A 90 8.61 6.37 6.41
CA ALA A 90 9.99 6.52 5.98
C ALA A 90 10.60 7.74 6.69
N GLU A 91 11.87 7.65 7.02
CA GLU A 91 12.68 8.76 7.52
C GLU A 91 14.13 8.46 7.19
N GLN A 92 14.85 9.45 6.68
CA GLN A 92 16.24 9.30 6.27
C GLN A 92 17.18 9.42 7.47
N HIS A 93 18.03 8.40 7.67
CA HIS A 93 19.06 8.38 8.70
C HIS A 93 20.34 7.74 8.18
N LEU A 94 21.48 8.24 8.57
CA LEU A 94 22.71 7.46 8.47
C LEU A 94 22.58 6.22 9.36
N PHE A 95 23.16 5.10 8.94
CA PHE A 95 22.95 3.82 9.63
C PHE A 95 23.34 3.88 11.13
N GLN A 96 24.42 4.56 11.46
CA GLN A 96 24.90 4.72 12.84
C GLN A 96 23.94 5.55 13.73
N ASP A 97 23.07 6.36 13.11
CA ASP A 97 22.15 7.26 13.83
C ASP A 97 20.74 6.64 13.96
N ILE A 98 20.52 5.46 13.39
CA ILE A 98 19.25 4.75 13.51
C ILE A 98 19.09 4.24 14.95
N SER A 99 18.10 4.79 15.67
CA SER A 99 17.79 4.29 17.01
C SER A 99 17.12 2.91 16.96
N PRO A 100 17.35 2.03 17.96
CA PRO A 100 16.61 0.75 18.04
C PRO A 100 15.10 0.92 18.05
N ALA A 101 14.58 1.98 18.65
CA ALA A 101 13.14 2.28 18.69
C ALA A 101 12.58 2.61 17.31
N TRP A 102 13.30 3.44 16.53
CA TRP A 102 12.91 3.74 15.14
C TRP A 102 12.98 2.50 14.25
N TRP A 103 14.04 1.71 14.37
CA TRP A 103 14.17 0.44 13.67
C TRP A 103 12.98 -0.48 13.94
N GLN A 104 12.62 -0.69 15.20
CA GLN A 104 11.46 -1.50 15.57
C GLN A 104 10.16 -0.91 15.02
N ARG A 105 9.97 0.41 15.09
CA ARG A 105 8.74 1.07 14.63
C ARG A 105 8.55 0.94 13.14
N ILE A 106 9.58 1.18 12.32
CA ILE A 106 9.46 1.08 10.87
C ILE A 106 9.17 -0.36 10.41
N PHE A 107 9.78 -1.36 11.04
CA PHE A 107 9.46 -2.76 10.78
C PHE A 107 8.05 -3.14 11.22
N ALA A 108 7.61 -2.68 12.38
CA ALA A 108 6.27 -2.94 12.90
C ALA A 108 5.18 -2.36 11.98
N VAL A 109 5.39 -1.16 11.43
CA VAL A 109 4.43 -0.54 10.52
C VAL A 109 4.52 -1.15 9.12
N ASN A 110 5.70 -1.08 8.48
CA ASN A 110 5.83 -1.38 7.07
C ASN A 110 5.67 -2.88 6.76
N LEU A 111 6.27 -3.75 7.57
CA LEU A 111 6.21 -5.19 7.38
C LEU A 111 5.16 -5.86 8.29
N GLY A 112 5.17 -5.52 9.58
CA GLY A 112 4.20 -6.03 10.55
C GLY A 112 2.76 -5.67 10.19
N GLY A 113 2.54 -4.45 9.66
CA GLY A 113 1.24 -4.03 9.14
C GLY A 113 0.74 -4.91 8.00
N CYS A 114 1.61 -5.24 7.03
CA CYS A 114 1.26 -6.17 5.95
C CYS A 114 0.88 -7.55 6.49
N PHE A 115 1.64 -8.06 7.45
CA PHE A 115 1.37 -9.33 8.12
C PHE A 115 0.02 -9.30 8.84
N ASN A 116 -0.22 -8.32 9.71
CA ASN A 116 -1.44 -8.20 10.50
C ASN A 116 -2.69 -8.10 9.63
N CYS A 117 -2.66 -7.24 8.59
CA CYS A 117 -3.81 -7.05 7.70
C CYS A 117 -4.07 -8.30 6.87
N THR A 118 -3.02 -8.94 6.35
CA THR A 118 -3.15 -10.18 5.59
C THR A 118 -3.76 -11.28 6.46
N GLN A 119 -3.24 -11.51 7.68
CA GLN A 119 -3.81 -12.50 8.60
C GLN A 119 -5.28 -12.24 8.94
N ALA A 120 -5.69 -10.97 9.05
CA ALA A 120 -7.05 -10.64 9.43
C ALA A 120 -8.08 -10.90 8.31
N VAL A 121 -7.70 -10.71 7.04
CA VAL A 121 -8.61 -10.93 5.89
C VAL A 121 -8.55 -12.34 5.32
N LEU A 122 -7.46 -13.07 5.55
CA LEU A 122 -7.17 -14.36 4.95
C LEU A 122 -8.20 -15.46 5.26
N PRO A 123 -8.79 -15.58 6.48
CA PRO A 123 -9.76 -16.63 6.76
C PRO A 123 -10.95 -16.63 5.80
N HIS A 124 -11.49 -15.46 5.48
CA HIS A 124 -12.58 -15.34 4.51
C HIS A 124 -12.12 -15.68 3.08
N MET A 125 -10.99 -15.14 2.64
CA MET A 125 -10.44 -15.42 1.31
C MET A 125 -10.18 -16.93 1.10
N LEU A 126 -9.69 -17.62 2.13
CA LEU A 126 -9.48 -19.08 2.10
C LEU A 126 -10.81 -19.84 2.02
N HIS A 127 -11.83 -19.42 2.79
CA HIS A 127 -13.15 -20.05 2.76
C HIS A 127 -13.81 -19.96 1.37
N GLU A 128 -13.71 -18.78 0.75
CA GLU A 128 -14.31 -18.52 -0.57
C GLU A 128 -13.46 -19.00 -1.74
N HIS A 129 -12.21 -19.46 -1.51
CA HIS A 129 -11.24 -19.74 -2.56
C HIS A 129 -11.11 -18.60 -3.57
N ALA A 130 -11.13 -17.37 -3.08
CA ALA A 130 -11.05 -16.16 -3.89
C ALA A 130 -10.52 -14.99 -3.08
N GLY A 131 -9.55 -14.24 -3.64
CA GLY A 131 -9.01 -13.05 -3.01
C GLY A 131 -7.86 -12.44 -3.80
N CYS A 132 -7.60 -11.18 -3.52
CA CYS A 132 -6.46 -10.49 -4.08
C CYS A 132 -5.77 -9.64 -2.99
N ILE A 133 -4.45 -9.73 -2.92
CA ILE A 133 -3.61 -8.93 -2.04
C ILE A 133 -2.60 -8.19 -2.92
N VAL A 134 -2.56 -6.87 -2.80
CA VAL A 134 -1.55 -6.04 -3.46
C VAL A 134 -0.73 -5.33 -2.39
N ASN A 135 0.55 -5.65 -2.32
CA ASN A 135 1.49 -5.01 -1.42
C ASN A 135 2.16 -3.82 -2.13
N VAL A 136 2.37 -2.72 -1.41
CA VAL A 136 3.10 -1.56 -1.94
C VAL A 136 4.52 -1.55 -1.36
N SER A 137 5.48 -1.96 -2.19
CA SER A 137 6.92 -1.88 -1.89
C SER A 137 7.49 -0.52 -2.29
N SER A 138 8.60 -0.50 -2.98
CA SER A 138 9.32 0.68 -3.50
C SER A 138 10.39 0.20 -4.47
N ILE A 139 10.96 1.10 -5.28
CA ILE A 139 12.25 0.85 -5.95
C ILE A 139 13.33 0.43 -4.93
N TRP A 140 13.30 1.01 -3.71
CA TRP A 140 14.17 0.62 -2.59
C TRP A 140 13.85 -0.77 -2.00
N GLY A 141 12.90 -1.49 -2.55
CA GLY A 141 12.66 -2.90 -2.27
C GLY A 141 13.43 -3.85 -3.19
N SER A 142 14.02 -3.34 -4.27
CA SER A 142 14.86 -4.10 -5.21
C SER A 142 16.30 -3.61 -5.22
N HIS A 143 16.52 -2.36 -4.78
CA HIS A 143 17.83 -1.69 -4.75
C HIS A 143 18.07 -1.06 -3.40
N GLY A 144 19.34 -0.96 -3.00
CA GLY A 144 19.74 -0.23 -1.80
C GLY A 144 19.83 1.28 -2.04
N ALA A 145 19.65 2.07 -0.98
CA ALA A 145 19.86 3.50 -1.01
C ALA A 145 20.57 3.99 0.27
N SER A 146 21.47 4.94 0.10
CA SER A 146 22.10 5.62 1.23
C SER A 146 21.06 6.36 2.07
N CYS A 147 21.23 6.38 3.37
CA CYS A 147 20.30 6.95 4.35
C CYS A 147 18.93 6.26 4.44
N GLU A 148 18.67 5.21 3.66
CA GLU A 148 17.40 4.50 3.58
C GLU A 148 17.49 3.04 4.08
N VAL A 149 18.52 2.69 4.86
CA VAL A 149 18.79 1.29 5.24
C VAL A 149 17.59 0.62 5.90
N ALA A 150 16.95 1.28 6.87
CA ALA A 150 15.79 0.72 7.55
C ALA A 150 14.58 0.59 6.61
N TYR A 151 14.28 1.63 5.82
CA TYR A 151 13.18 1.62 4.86
C TYR A 151 13.39 0.58 3.77
N SER A 152 14.55 0.58 3.11
CA SER A 152 14.91 -0.42 2.08
C SER A 152 14.78 -1.84 2.61
N SER A 153 15.26 -2.10 3.83
CA SER A 153 15.16 -3.44 4.45
C SER A 153 13.70 -3.88 4.57
N THR A 154 12.79 -2.99 5.03
CA THR A 154 11.37 -3.32 5.11
C THR A 154 10.76 -3.56 3.73
N LYS A 155 11.14 -2.77 2.72
CA LYS A 155 10.59 -2.88 1.36
C LYS A 155 11.08 -4.12 0.61
N HIS A 156 12.33 -4.56 0.84
CA HIS A 156 12.83 -5.88 0.40
C HIS A 156 12.05 -7.02 1.08
N ALA A 157 11.83 -6.93 2.38
CA ALA A 157 11.06 -7.93 3.12
C ALA A 157 9.62 -8.07 2.60
N ILE A 158 8.96 -6.99 2.19
CA ILE A 158 7.63 -7.02 1.57
C ILE A 158 7.64 -7.79 0.25
N ILE A 159 8.68 -7.68 -0.57
CA ILE A 159 8.84 -8.47 -1.80
C ILE A 159 8.97 -9.95 -1.47
N GLY A 160 9.79 -10.30 -0.48
CA GLY A 160 9.91 -11.67 0.01
C GLY A 160 8.58 -12.23 0.52
N LEU A 161 7.87 -11.46 1.36
CA LEU A 161 6.55 -11.80 1.86
C LEU A 161 5.55 -12.03 0.72
N THR A 162 5.53 -11.15 -0.29
CA THR A 162 4.68 -11.27 -1.48
C THR A 162 4.87 -12.59 -2.19
N ARG A 163 6.12 -12.94 -2.49
CA ARG A 163 6.46 -14.18 -3.22
C ARG A 163 6.10 -15.44 -2.42
N SER A 164 6.37 -15.44 -1.12
CA SER A 164 6.06 -16.57 -0.25
C SER A 164 4.55 -16.79 -0.10
N LEU A 165 3.79 -15.71 0.17
CA LEU A 165 2.33 -15.77 0.24
C LEU A 165 1.71 -16.17 -1.11
N ALA A 166 2.25 -15.69 -2.23
CA ALA A 166 1.76 -16.08 -3.54
C ALA A 166 1.91 -17.59 -3.79
N ALA A 167 3.05 -18.18 -3.43
CA ALA A 167 3.28 -19.60 -3.55
C ALA A 167 2.35 -20.42 -2.63
N GLU A 168 2.15 -19.97 -1.40
CA GLU A 168 1.31 -20.66 -0.41
C GLU A 168 -0.19 -20.58 -0.73
N LEU A 169 -0.64 -19.43 -1.23
CA LEU A 169 -2.07 -19.13 -1.40
C LEU A 169 -2.61 -19.38 -2.81
N ALA A 170 -1.73 -19.59 -3.80
CA ALA A 170 -2.14 -19.89 -5.17
C ALA A 170 -3.06 -21.12 -5.29
N PRO A 171 -2.84 -22.24 -4.56
CA PRO A 171 -3.76 -23.38 -4.59
C PRO A 171 -5.18 -23.04 -4.11
N SER A 172 -5.34 -21.99 -3.31
CA SER A 172 -6.63 -21.47 -2.85
C SER A 172 -7.19 -20.36 -3.73
N ASN A 173 -6.63 -20.17 -4.94
CA ASN A 173 -7.04 -19.13 -5.89
C ASN A 173 -6.98 -17.69 -5.31
N ILE A 174 -6.04 -17.45 -4.39
CA ILE A 174 -5.76 -16.13 -3.83
C ILE A 174 -4.49 -15.62 -4.48
N ARG A 175 -4.55 -14.46 -5.14
CA ARG A 175 -3.41 -13.85 -5.80
C ARG A 175 -2.74 -12.83 -4.87
N VAL A 176 -1.42 -12.85 -4.83
CA VAL A 176 -0.62 -11.90 -4.05
C VAL A 176 0.44 -11.30 -4.95
N ASN A 177 0.38 -9.99 -5.19
CA ASN A 177 1.32 -9.26 -6.02
C ASN A 177 1.84 -8.01 -5.29
N CYS A 178 2.85 -7.39 -5.86
CA CYS A 178 3.47 -6.19 -5.33
C CYS A 178 3.57 -5.12 -6.41
N VAL A 179 3.32 -3.87 -6.05
CA VAL A 179 3.71 -2.70 -6.85
C VAL A 179 4.95 -2.09 -6.19
N ALA A 180 5.94 -1.72 -6.99
CA ALA A 180 7.16 -1.06 -6.56
C ALA A 180 7.24 0.35 -7.18
N PRO A 181 6.68 1.37 -6.51
CA PRO A 181 6.74 2.75 -7.00
C PRO A 181 8.16 3.31 -6.98
N GLY A 182 8.45 4.17 -7.95
CA GLY A 182 9.60 5.07 -7.93
C GLY A 182 9.34 6.32 -7.08
N VAL A 183 9.83 7.46 -7.52
CA VAL A 183 9.59 8.76 -6.88
C VAL A 183 8.22 9.29 -7.32
N ILE A 184 7.26 9.29 -6.41
CA ILE A 184 5.87 9.68 -6.67
C ILE A 184 5.57 11.00 -5.95
N ASP A 185 4.94 11.96 -6.64
CA ASP A 185 4.57 13.27 -6.07
C ASP A 185 3.55 13.10 -4.94
N THR A 186 4.05 13.01 -3.73
CA THR A 186 3.28 12.84 -2.49
C THR A 186 3.92 13.66 -1.37
N ASP A 187 3.19 13.86 -0.27
CA ASP A 187 3.73 14.53 0.91
C ASP A 187 5.02 13.85 1.44
N MET A 188 5.17 12.55 1.22
CA MET A 188 6.34 11.78 1.69
C MET A 188 7.64 12.26 1.01
N VAL A 189 7.61 12.63 -0.26
CA VAL A 189 8.80 13.08 -1.00
C VAL A 189 8.99 14.59 -0.93
N LYS A 190 7.96 15.36 -0.62
CA LYS A 190 8.06 16.83 -0.54
C LYS A 190 9.02 17.32 0.55
N VAL A 191 9.31 16.48 1.54
CA VAL A 191 10.32 16.78 2.57
C VAL A 191 11.74 16.91 2.02
N LEU A 192 12.00 16.38 0.80
CA LEU A 192 13.31 16.46 0.13
C LEU A 192 13.61 17.87 -0.43
N GLY A 193 12.58 18.71 -0.54
CA GLY A 193 12.67 20.05 -1.12
C GLY A 193 12.59 20.05 -2.66
N GLN A 194 12.12 21.17 -3.23
CA GLN A 194 11.82 21.28 -4.66
C GLN A 194 13.05 21.07 -5.54
N GLU A 195 14.20 21.65 -5.18
CA GLU A 195 15.45 21.51 -5.94
C GLU A 195 15.88 20.05 -6.11
N THR A 196 15.80 19.26 -5.02
CA THR A 196 16.09 17.82 -5.07
C THR A 196 15.10 17.07 -5.96
N LEU A 197 13.81 17.41 -5.87
CA LEU A 197 12.79 16.77 -6.69
C LEU A 197 12.96 17.09 -8.18
N ASP A 198 13.34 18.32 -8.51
CA ASP A 198 13.62 18.75 -9.89
C ASP A 198 14.86 18.03 -10.45
N SER A 199 15.94 17.92 -9.66
CA SER A 199 17.14 17.15 -10.04
C SER A 199 16.77 15.66 -10.25
N LEU A 200 16.03 15.03 -9.33
CA LEU A 200 15.57 13.66 -9.49
C LEU A 200 14.75 13.48 -10.77
N ALA A 201 13.83 14.41 -11.05
CA ALA A 201 12.99 14.34 -12.22
C ALA A 201 13.79 14.46 -13.53
N HIS A 202 14.74 15.39 -13.61
CA HIS A 202 15.40 15.70 -14.88
C HIS A 202 16.72 14.98 -15.11
N GLU A 203 17.41 14.58 -14.04
CA GLU A 203 18.75 14.00 -14.14
C GLU A 203 18.79 12.50 -13.85
N VAL A 204 17.81 11.96 -13.09
CA VAL A 204 17.84 10.59 -12.62
C VAL A 204 16.72 9.73 -13.21
N ILE A 205 15.50 10.26 -13.31
CA ILE A 205 14.35 9.50 -13.83
C ILE A 205 14.32 9.60 -15.36
N PRO A 206 14.50 8.48 -16.10
CA PRO A 206 14.53 8.51 -17.57
C PRO A 206 13.28 9.11 -18.24
N MET A 207 12.09 8.98 -17.63
CA MET A 207 10.86 9.60 -18.12
C MET A 207 10.80 11.13 -17.86
N GLY A 208 11.80 11.72 -17.22
CA GLY A 208 11.93 13.18 -17.06
C GLY A 208 10.93 13.82 -16.10
N ARG A 209 10.26 13.04 -15.25
CA ARG A 209 9.26 13.54 -14.30
C ARG A 209 9.04 12.59 -13.13
N LEU A 210 8.46 13.11 -12.07
CA LEU A 210 7.92 12.28 -11.00
C LEU A 210 6.68 11.50 -11.49
N GLY A 211 6.44 10.33 -10.89
CA GLY A 211 5.17 9.62 -11.05
C GLY A 211 4.04 10.30 -10.26
N THR A 212 2.80 10.00 -10.61
CA THR A 212 1.63 10.48 -9.88
C THR A 212 1.01 9.35 -9.04
N PRO A 213 0.35 9.67 -7.91
CA PRO A 213 -0.41 8.69 -7.14
C PRO A 213 -1.44 7.92 -7.97
N GLU A 214 -2.05 8.56 -8.96
CA GLU A 214 -3.04 7.97 -9.86
C GLU A 214 -2.43 6.91 -10.79
N GLU A 215 -1.18 7.05 -11.19
CA GLU A 215 -0.47 6.03 -11.99
C GLU A 215 -0.26 4.76 -11.19
N ILE A 216 0.11 4.89 -9.91
CA ILE A 216 0.24 3.75 -9.01
C ILE A 216 -1.13 3.12 -8.70
N ALA A 217 -2.17 3.93 -8.49
CA ALA A 217 -3.52 3.45 -8.25
C ALA A 217 -4.04 2.61 -9.42
N ARG A 218 -3.80 3.03 -10.67
CA ARG A 218 -4.16 2.24 -11.87
C ARG A 218 -3.38 0.93 -11.96
N ALA A 219 -2.10 0.92 -11.60
CA ALA A 219 -1.31 -0.30 -11.54
C ALA A 219 -1.86 -1.29 -10.49
N ILE A 220 -2.25 -0.79 -9.32
CA ILE A 220 -2.91 -1.58 -8.27
C ILE A 220 -4.23 -2.16 -8.78
N ARG A 221 -5.08 -1.34 -9.43
CA ARG A 221 -6.36 -1.80 -10.01
C ARG A 221 -6.14 -2.85 -11.10
N PHE A 222 -5.16 -2.67 -11.98
CA PHE A 222 -4.80 -3.67 -12.98
C PHE A 222 -4.46 -5.03 -12.33
N LEU A 223 -3.62 -5.04 -11.30
CA LEU A 223 -3.29 -6.27 -10.56
C LEU A 223 -4.49 -6.87 -9.85
N ALA A 224 -5.44 -6.05 -9.39
CA ALA A 224 -6.64 -6.50 -8.71
C ALA A 224 -7.66 -7.14 -9.69
N ASP A 225 -7.97 -6.49 -10.80
CA ASP A 225 -9.12 -6.81 -11.64
C ASP A 225 -8.77 -7.53 -12.96
N GLU A 226 -7.62 -7.20 -13.57
CA GLU A 226 -7.31 -7.62 -14.94
C GLU A 226 -6.25 -8.74 -14.99
N ALA A 227 -5.30 -8.75 -14.06
CA ALA A 227 -4.19 -9.68 -14.01
C ALA A 227 -4.57 -11.04 -13.38
N SER A 228 -5.60 -11.72 -13.92
CA SER A 228 -6.20 -12.92 -13.32
C SER A 228 -5.25 -14.13 -13.23
N TYR A 229 -4.23 -14.20 -14.09
CA TYR A 229 -3.23 -15.29 -14.10
C TYR A 229 -1.86 -14.84 -13.57
N THR A 230 -1.84 -13.74 -12.76
CA THR A 230 -0.61 -13.14 -12.23
C THR A 230 -0.60 -13.21 -10.72
N THR A 231 0.40 -13.90 -10.15
CA THR A 231 0.67 -13.95 -8.72
C THR A 231 2.19 -14.00 -8.46
N GLY A 232 2.65 -13.52 -7.32
CA GLY A 232 4.06 -13.46 -6.94
C GLY A 232 4.91 -12.42 -7.67
N GLN A 233 4.28 -11.55 -8.48
CA GLN A 233 5.00 -10.59 -9.31
C GLN A 233 5.22 -9.26 -8.58
N VAL A 234 6.32 -8.60 -8.97
CA VAL A 234 6.66 -7.24 -8.54
C VAL A 234 6.60 -6.34 -9.78
N LEU A 235 5.60 -5.47 -9.81
CA LEU A 235 5.40 -4.52 -10.91
C LEU A 235 6.10 -3.20 -10.57
N GLY A 236 7.21 -2.90 -11.25
CA GLY A 236 7.88 -1.60 -11.17
C GLY A 236 7.04 -0.51 -11.82
N CYS A 237 6.85 0.61 -11.13
CA CYS A 237 6.18 1.81 -11.63
C CYS A 237 7.04 3.01 -11.27
N ASP A 238 8.18 3.18 -11.94
CA ASP A 238 9.28 4.02 -11.50
C ASP A 238 9.83 4.99 -12.56
N GLY A 239 9.21 5.02 -13.75
CA GLY A 239 9.65 5.89 -14.84
C GLY A 239 11.01 5.49 -15.44
N GLY A 240 11.44 4.24 -15.21
CA GLY A 240 12.75 3.71 -15.65
C GLY A 240 13.89 4.10 -14.70
N PHE A 241 13.57 4.44 -13.44
CA PHE A 241 14.57 4.75 -12.42
C PHE A 241 15.57 3.59 -12.29
N ILE A 242 16.82 3.83 -12.65
CA ILE A 242 17.91 2.85 -12.60
C ILE A 242 18.95 3.35 -11.60
N ILE A 243 19.37 2.47 -10.72
CA ILE A 243 20.40 2.75 -9.71
C ILE A 243 21.65 1.98 -10.08
#